data_f7ea5487d63960b4749dde31d622fe99
#
_entry.id   f7ea5487d63960b4749dde31d622fe99
#
_cell.length_a   1.000
_cell.length_b   1.000
_cell.length_c   1.000
_cell.angle_alpha   90.00
_cell.angle_beta   90.00
_cell.angle_gamma   90.00
#
_symmetry.space_group_name_H-M   'P 1'
#
loop_
_entity.id
_entity.type
_entity.pdbx_description
1 polymer ?
#
loop_
_entity_poly.entity_id
_entity_poly.type
_entity_poly.pdbx_seq_one_letter_code
_entity_poly.pdbx_strand_id
1 'polypeptide(L)'
;PVYLFAQICGGGILMGAFFMATDPVTSPVTRKGQLLFGGIVGLLSGLFRVLGSSADSVSYAIIISNMFVPFIDRFCVPKPLGYRQSSPSGKKEFPKAAVNLTIITLCAGLALSSVYLLTKDKIAEQELAASAASYREVCPDAVSFSHDDTIDASVSALNGAIYDEAFGKTYINDVVIGKDASDATVGYVISVSSGDGYDGTITLSVGIDTTGTVLGISFTELHETAGMGMLCGEDAFKSQFNGVNTDAFVLNKAGGSTADNEIDSVSGASTSSGAVVNAVN
;
A
#
# COMPACT_ATOMS: atom_id res chain seq x y z
N PRO A 1 -25.33 5.79 11.38
CA PRO A 1 -25.38 4.34 11.62
C PRO A 1 -24.75 3.54 10.47
N VAL A 2 -24.94 3.91 9.19
CA VAL A 2 -24.41 3.21 8.02
C VAL A 2 -22.88 3.15 8.04
N TYR A 3 -22.20 4.24 8.36
CA TYR A 3 -20.73 4.30 8.45
C TYR A 3 -20.18 3.32 9.51
N LEU A 4 -20.84 3.21 10.64
CA LEU A 4 -20.42 2.31 11.73
C LEU A 4 -20.58 0.83 11.32
N PHE A 5 -21.67 0.50 10.63
CA PHE A 5 -21.89 -0.83 10.07
C PHE A 5 -20.86 -1.17 8.99
N ALA A 6 -20.56 -0.24 8.10
CA ALA A 6 -19.54 -0.41 7.07
C ALA A 6 -18.15 -0.66 7.70
N GLN A 7 -17.83 0.04 8.79
CA GLN A 7 -16.57 -0.16 9.52
C GLN A 7 -16.51 -1.52 10.25
N ILE A 8 -17.62 -2.02 10.79
CA ILE A 8 -17.65 -3.32 11.49
C ILE A 8 -17.66 -4.49 10.49
N CYS A 9 -18.44 -4.37 9.40
CA CYS A 9 -18.59 -5.44 8.42
C CYS A 9 -17.54 -5.41 7.31
N GLY A 10 -16.88 -4.25 7.11
CA GLY A 10 -15.85 -4.07 6.10
C GLY A 10 -14.48 -4.57 6.57
N GLY A 11 -13.72 -5.17 5.67
CA GLY A 11 -12.38 -5.72 5.94
C GLY A 11 -12.38 -6.96 6.84
N GLY A 12 -11.20 -7.31 7.35
CA GLY A 12 -10.95 -8.52 8.11
C GLY A 12 -11.44 -8.54 9.57
N ILE A 13 -12.21 -7.54 10.06
CA ILE A 13 -12.60 -7.44 11.49
C ILE A 13 -13.38 -8.67 11.95
N LEU A 14 -14.41 -9.08 11.20
CA LEU A 14 -15.22 -10.24 11.55
C LEU A 14 -14.39 -11.52 11.53
N MET A 15 -13.55 -11.71 10.50
CA MET A 15 -12.65 -12.85 10.41
C MET A 15 -11.66 -12.86 11.59
N GLY A 16 -11.03 -11.72 11.86
CA GLY A 16 -10.11 -11.54 12.98
C GLY A 16 -10.77 -11.80 14.33
N ALA A 17 -11.98 -11.29 14.56
CA ALA A 17 -12.71 -11.45 15.80
C ALA A 17 -13.15 -12.88 16.04
N PHE A 18 -13.69 -13.58 15.01
CA PHE A 18 -14.23 -14.92 15.17
C PHE A 18 -13.19 -16.03 15.10
N PHE A 19 -12.12 -15.88 14.33
CA PHE A 19 -11.16 -16.96 14.10
C PHE A 19 -9.78 -16.68 14.70
N MET A 20 -9.29 -15.44 14.64
CA MET A 20 -7.93 -15.12 15.10
C MET A 20 -7.89 -14.75 16.58
N ALA A 21 -8.81 -13.90 17.06
CA ALA A 21 -8.82 -13.47 18.45
C ALA A 21 -9.37 -14.53 19.42
N THR A 22 -10.07 -15.53 18.90
CA THR A 22 -10.63 -16.63 19.70
C THR A 22 -9.77 -17.90 19.70
N ASP A 23 -8.58 -17.85 19.12
CA ASP A 23 -7.63 -18.97 19.16
C ASP A 23 -7.31 -19.36 20.60
N PRO A 24 -7.59 -20.60 21.03
CA PRO A 24 -7.39 -21.02 22.43
C PRO A 24 -5.94 -21.06 22.87
N VAL A 25 -4.98 -21.03 21.94
CA VAL A 25 -3.54 -21.07 22.24
C VAL A 25 -3.02 -19.68 22.62
N THR A 26 -3.51 -18.64 21.96
CA THR A 26 -2.99 -17.28 22.10
C THR A 26 -3.89 -16.38 22.94
N SER A 27 -5.15 -16.75 23.19
CA SER A 27 -6.08 -15.97 24.00
C SER A 27 -5.96 -16.27 25.53
N PRO A 28 -6.36 -15.33 26.41
CA PRO A 28 -6.35 -15.53 27.86
C PRO A 28 -7.25 -16.69 28.31
N VAL A 29 -6.82 -17.42 29.34
CA VAL A 29 -7.54 -18.62 29.84
C VAL A 29 -8.82 -18.28 30.59
N THR A 30 -8.94 -17.09 31.19
CA THR A 30 -10.09 -16.70 32.01
C THR A 30 -11.11 -15.83 31.28
N ARG A 31 -12.42 -16.00 31.58
CA ARG A 31 -13.48 -15.16 30.98
C ARG A 31 -13.24 -13.66 31.19
N LYS A 32 -12.72 -13.25 32.37
CA LYS A 32 -12.39 -11.85 32.64
C LYS A 32 -11.19 -11.38 31.79
N GLY A 33 -10.20 -12.26 31.62
CA GLY A 33 -9.05 -12.02 30.75
C GLY A 33 -9.44 -11.89 29.29
N GLN A 34 -10.34 -12.76 28.81
CA GLN A 34 -10.85 -12.72 27.43
C GLN A 34 -11.62 -11.42 27.14
N LEU A 35 -12.40 -10.94 28.11
CA LEU A 35 -13.15 -9.67 27.96
C LEU A 35 -12.21 -8.48 27.89
N LEU A 36 -11.18 -8.46 28.73
CA LEU A 36 -10.14 -7.43 28.72
C LEU A 36 -9.31 -7.47 27.43
N PHE A 37 -8.93 -8.66 27.01
CA PHE A 37 -8.22 -8.89 25.74
C PHE A 37 -9.02 -8.41 24.54
N GLY A 38 -10.31 -8.79 24.44
CA GLY A 38 -11.19 -8.31 23.37
C GLY A 38 -11.36 -6.79 23.36
N GLY A 39 -11.41 -6.15 24.54
CA GLY A 39 -11.42 -4.70 24.67
C GLY A 39 -10.14 -4.04 24.10
N ILE A 40 -8.97 -4.60 24.41
CA ILE A 40 -7.68 -4.12 23.89
C ILE A 40 -7.61 -4.31 22.37
N VAL A 41 -7.97 -5.50 21.86
CA VAL A 41 -8.00 -5.77 20.41
C VAL A 41 -8.93 -4.79 19.70
N GLY A 42 -10.14 -4.59 20.22
CA GLY A 42 -11.11 -3.67 19.63
C GLY A 42 -10.63 -2.22 19.60
N LEU A 43 -10.02 -1.76 20.70
CA LEU A 43 -9.46 -0.41 20.80
C LEU A 43 -8.29 -0.21 19.82
N LEU A 44 -7.35 -1.14 19.78
CA LEU A 44 -6.20 -1.07 18.86
C LEU A 44 -6.63 -1.18 17.40
N SER A 45 -7.57 -2.08 17.08
CA SER A 45 -8.12 -2.19 15.72
C SER A 45 -8.79 -0.90 15.27
N GLY A 46 -9.57 -0.27 16.15
CA GLY A 46 -10.20 1.03 15.88
C GLY A 46 -9.16 2.14 15.69
N LEU A 47 -8.13 2.18 16.55
CA LEU A 47 -7.06 3.16 16.48
C LEU A 47 -6.26 3.03 15.16
N PHE A 48 -5.84 1.82 14.82
CA PHE A 48 -5.09 1.56 13.58
C PHE A 48 -5.92 1.85 12.32
N ARG A 49 -7.24 1.70 12.40
CA ARG A 49 -8.13 2.00 11.28
C ARG A 49 -8.35 3.49 11.08
N VAL A 50 -8.27 4.28 12.15
CA VAL A 50 -8.37 5.74 12.08
C VAL A 50 -7.06 6.37 11.66
N LEU A 51 -5.92 5.82 12.11
CA LEU A 51 -4.58 6.35 11.83
C LEU A 51 -3.95 5.77 10.56
N GLY A 52 -4.34 4.56 10.16
CA GLY A 52 -3.80 3.84 8.99
C GLY A 52 -4.86 3.65 7.91
N SER A 53 -4.41 3.58 6.65
CA SER A 53 -5.28 3.33 5.50
C SER A 53 -5.42 1.85 5.12
N SER A 54 -4.79 0.90 5.84
CA SER A 54 -4.77 -0.50 5.46
C SER A 54 -5.89 -1.33 6.08
N ALA A 55 -6.42 -2.28 5.31
CA ALA A 55 -7.43 -3.25 5.74
C ALA A 55 -6.90 -4.23 6.81
N ASP A 56 -5.58 -4.41 6.91
CA ASP A 56 -4.92 -5.38 7.78
C ASP A 56 -4.74 -4.94 9.23
N SER A 57 -5.30 -3.78 9.60
CA SER A 57 -5.20 -3.20 10.95
C SER A 57 -5.58 -4.17 12.08
N VAL A 58 -6.47 -5.12 11.81
CA VAL A 58 -6.94 -6.11 12.79
C VAL A 58 -5.86 -7.14 13.13
N SER A 59 -5.12 -7.62 12.14
CA SER A 59 -4.03 -8.58 12.32
C SER A 59 -2.92 -8.00 13.21
N TYR A 60 -2.53 -6.77 12.97
CA TYR A 60 -1.55 -6.06 13.82
C TYR A 60 -2.06 -5.84 15.25
N ALA A 61 -3.33 -5.47 15.40
CA ALA A 61 -3.94 -5.31 16.71
C ALA A 61 -3.93 -6.60 17.52
N ILE A 62 -4.22 -7.75 16.89
CA ILE A 62 -4.21 -9.07 17.53
C ILE A 62 -2.79 -9.45 17.93
N ILE A 63 -1.79 -9.28 17.05
CA ILE A 63 -0.39 -9.60 17.34
C ILE A 63 0.10 -8.81 18.56
N ILE A 64 -0.16 -7.50 18.59
CA ILE A 64 0.24 -6.65 19.71
C ILE A 64 -0.50 -7.05 20.99
N SER A 65 -1.81 -7.33 20.90
CA SER A 65 -2.62 -7.74 22.04
C SER A 65 -2.15 -9.07 22.64
N ASN A 66 -1.70 -10.01 21.80
CA ASN A 66 -1.14 -11.30 22.24
C ASN A 66 0.11 -11.12 23.12
N MET A 67 0.89 -10.07 22.92
CA MET A 67 2.03 -9.74 23.80
C MET A 67 1.59 -9.41 25.23
N PHE A 68 0.37 -8.92 25.41
CA PHE A 68 -0.17 -8.58 26.73
C PHE A 68 -0.86 -9.75 27.43
N VAL A 69 -1.12 -10.87 26.76
CA VAL A 69 -1.81 -12.04 27.35
C VAL A 69 -1.13 -12.55 28.62
N PRO A 70 0.20 -12.71 28.72
CA PRO A 70 0.84 -13.13 29.95
C PRO A 70 0.60 -12.18 31.15
N PHE A 71 0.49 -10.88 30.87
CA PHE A 71 0.17 -9.87 31.90
C PHE A 71 -1.29 -9.98 32.31
N ILE A 72 -2.22 -10.11 31.34
CA ILE A 72 -3.65 -10.27 31.59
C ILE A 72 -3.91 -11.51 32.45
N ASP A 73 -3.30 -12.64 32.11
CA ASP A 73 -3.46 -13.88 32.87
C ASP A 73 -2.91 -13.76 34.28
N ARG A 74 -1.79 -13.09 34.48
CA ARG A 74 -1.23 -12.83 35.81
C ARG A 74 -2.22 -12.10 36.73
N PHE A 75 -3.05 -11.21 36.20
CA PHE A 75 -4.05 -10.46 36.98
C PHE A 75 -5.40 -11.16 37.07
N CYS A 76 -5.77 -11.93 36.05
CA CYS A 76 -7.12 -12.48 35.90
C CYS A 76 -7.24 -13.95 36.36
N VAL A 77 -6.14 -14.70 36.46
CA VAL A 77 -6.19 -16.11 36.88
C VAL A 77 -6.43 -16.17 38.39
N PRO A 78 -7.52 -16.82 38.88
CA PRO A 78 -7.77 -16.99 40.28
C PRO A 78 -6.73 -17.93 40.87
N LYS A 79 -6.31 -17.66 42.12
CA LYS A 79 -5.39 -18.53 42.83
C LYS A 79 -6.03 -19.91 43.06
N PRO A 80 -5.35 -21.02 42.77
CA PRO A 80 -5.89 -22.36 42.99
C PRO A 80 -6.20 -22.61 44.47
N LEU A 81 -7.26 -23.37 44.72
CA LEU A 81 -7.61 -23.80 46.08
C LEU A 81 -6.44 -24.59 46.71
N GLY A 82 -6.00 -24.18 47.89
CA GLY A 82 -4.85 -24.79 48.55
C GLY A 82 -3.49 -24.17 48.22
N TYR A 83 -3.44 -23.07 47.45
CA TYR A 83 -2.21 -22.35 47.14
C TYR A 83 -1.59 -21.81 48.44
N ARG A 84 -0.61 -22.55 48.99
CA ARG A 84 0.28 -22.04 50.04
C ARG A 84 1.31 -21.15 49.38
N GLN A 85 1.26 -19.87 49.71
CA GLN A 85 2.22 -18.90 49.22
C GLN A 85 3.62 -19.31 49.75
N SER A 86 4.34 -20.15 48.98
CA SER A 86 5.75 -20.36 49.20
C SER A 86 6.40 -19.02 48.88
N SER A 87 7.08 -18.45 49.87
CA SER A 87 7.92 -17.26 49.67
C SER A 87 8.77 -17.46 48.42
N PRO A 88 8.90 -16.44 47.56
CA PRO A 88 9.78 -16.51 46.41
C PRO A 88 11.25 -16.51 46.91
N SER A 89 11.70 -17.64 47.41
CA SER A 89 13.12 -17.97 47.54
C SER A 89 13.55 -18.53 46.18
N GLY A 90 13.50 -17.74 45.17
CA GLY A 90 13.98 -18.08 43.87
C GLY A 90 14.83 -16.92 43.37
N LYS A 91 16.15 -17.19 43.21
CA LYS A 91 17.01 -16.39 42.34
C LYS A 91 16.18 -16.01 41.12
N LYS A 92 16.15 -14.73 40.73
CA LYS A 92 15.59 -14.27 39.49
C LYS A 92 16.32 -14.98 38.34
N GLU A 93 15.88 -16.20 38.03
CA GLU A 93 16.36 -16.84 36.80
C GLU A 93 15.81 -16.00 35.63
N PHE A 94 16.73 -15.42 34.93
CA PHE A 94 16.42 -14.74 33.69
C PHE A 94 15.66 -15.75 32.80
N PRO A 95 14.47 -15.46 32.31
CA PRO A 95 13.68 -16.45 31.59
C PRO A 95 14.45 -16.86 30.34
N LYS A 96 15.03 -18.05 30.35
CA LYS A 96 15.81 -18.60 29.23
C LYS A 96 15.05 -18.54 27.91
N ALA A 97 13.72 -18.70 27.97
CA ALA A 97 12.86 -18.57 26.80
C ALA A 97 12.86 -17.14 26.20
N ALA A 98 12.85 -16.10 27.03
CA ALA A 98 12.89 -14.72 26.55
C ALA A 98 14.25 -14.39 25.93
N VAL A 99 15.35 -14.86 26.54
CA VAL A 99 16.70 -14.70 25.97
C VAL A 99 16.83 -15.41 24.64
N ASN A 100 16.38 -16.65 24.54
CA ASN A 100 16.42 -17.40 23.29
C ASN A 100 15.60 -16.73 22.19
N LEU A 101 14.39 -16.25 22.52
CA LEU A 101 13.54 -15.52 21.57
C LEU A 101 14.23 -14.23 21.09
N THR A 102 14.83 -13.48 22.01
CA THR A 102 15.58 -12.25 21.67
C THR A 102 16.76 -12.55 20.75
N ILE A 103 17.50 -13.62 21.00
CA ILE A 103 18.61 -14.04 20.13
C ILE A 103 18.10 -14.42 18.74
N ILE A 104 17.02 -15.20 18.65
CA ILE A 104 16.44 -15.62 17.37
C ILE A 104 15.96 -14.41 16.56
N THR A 105 15.24 -13.46 17.18
CA THR A 105 14.77 -12.26 16.50
C THR A 105 15.91 -11.34 16.08
N LEU A 106 16.95 -11.22 16.89
CA LEU A 106 18.15 -10.46 16.54
C LEU A 106 18.88 -11.10 15.35
N CYS A 107 19.09 -12.41 15.37
CA CYS A 107 19.72 -13.14 14.25
C CYS A 107 18.89 -13.05 12.98
N ALA A 108 17.57 -13.18 13.06
CA ALA A 108 16.67 -13.03 11.92
C ALA A 108 16.71 -11.60 11.35
N GLY A 109 16.68 -10.58 12.21
CA GLY A 109 16.79 -9.18 11.81
C GLY A 109 18.12 -8.86 11.12
N LEU A 110 19.25 -9.36 11.67
CA LEU A 110 20.56 -9.21 11.07
C LEU A 110 20.67 -9.95 9.72
N ALA A 111 20.09 -11.14 9.60
CA ALA A 111 20.06 -11.88 8.35
C ALA A 111 19.26 -11.15 7.27
N LEU A 112 18.05 -10.66 7.61
CA LEU A 112 17.23 -9.87 6.69
C LEU A 112 17.94 -8.58 6.25
N SER A 113 18.52 -7.85 7.21
CA SER A 113 19.27 -6.62 6.94
C SER A 113 20.47 -6.87 6.03
N SER A 114 21.18 -7.97 6.24
CA SER A 114 22.31 -8.37 5.40
C SER A 114 21.89 -8.68 3.96
N VAL A 115 20.77 -9.41 3.79
CA VAL A 115 20.21 -9.69 2.46
C VAL A 115 19.79 -8.38 1.79
N TYR A 116 19.09 -7.48 2.50
CA TYR A 116 18.69 -6.18 1.96
C TYR A 116 19.89 -5.36 1.49
N LEU A 117 20.97 -5.27 2.29
CA LEU A 117 22.19 -4.55 1.90
C LEU A 117 22.85 -5.13 0.67
N LEU A 118 22.82 -6.45 0.49
CA LEU A 118 23.38 -7.14 -0.69
C LEU A 118 22.50 -6.95 -1.94
N THR A 119 21.19 -6.79 -1.76
CA THR A 119 20.24 -6.70 -2.88
C THR A 119 19.88 -5.27 -3.24
N LYS A 120 20.11 -4.29 -2.35
CA LYS A 120 19.73 -2.89 -2.52
C LYS A 120 20.17 -2.31 -3.87
N ASP A 121 21.43 -2.52 -4.25
CA ASP A 121 21.97 -1.97 -5.51
C ASP A 121 21.32 -2.64 -6.74
N LYS A 122 21.01 -3.93 -6.63
CA LYS A 122 20.29 -4.66 -7.69
C LYS A 122 18.84 -4.23 -7.80
N ILE A 123 18.18 -3.96 -6.69
CA ILE A 123 16.81 -3.44 -6.67
C ILE A 123 16.79 -2.07 -7.34
N ALA A 124 17.69 -1.15 -6.96
CA ALA A 124 17.79 0.18 -7.56
C ALA A 124 18.07 0.12 -9.07
N GLU A 125 18.96 -0.79 -9.51
CA GLU A 125 19.24 -1.01 -10.94
C GLU A 125 17.99 -1.50 -11.69
N GLN A 126 17.22 -2.41 -11.09
CA GLN A 126 15.98 -2.92 -11.68
C GLN A 126 14.87 -1.86 -11.74
N GLU A 127 14.73 -1.04 -10.71
CA GLU A 127 13.78 0.07 -10.68
C GLU A 127 14.09 1.10 -11.77
N LEU A 128 15.37 1.47 -11.93
CA LEU A 128 15.80 2.37 -13.01
C LEU A 128 15.56 1.75 -14.39
N ALA A 129 15.83 0.45 -14.56
CA ALA A 129 15.58 -0.24 -15.82
C ALA A 129 14.08 -0.35 -16.14
N ALA A 130 13.23 -0.58 -15.13
CA ALA A 130 11.78 -0.63 -15.27
C ALA A 130 11.23 0.75 -15.65
N SER A 131 11.69 1.81 -14.99
CA SER A 131 11.31 3.19 -15.32
C SER A 131 11.73 3.56 -16.75
N ALA A 132 12.95 3.24 -17.15
CA ALA A 132 13.43 3.49 -18.51
C ALA A 132 12.65 2.70 -19.57
N ALA A 133 12.21 1.47 -19.27
CA ALA A 133 11.36 0.68 -20.14
C ALA A 133 9.96 1.30 -20.28
N SER A 134 9.38 1.71 -19.14
CA SER A 134 8.09 2.40 -19.08
C SER A 134 8.10 3.72 -19.88
N TYR A 135 9.18 4.51 -19.76
CA TYR A 135 9.32 5.77 -20.52
C TYR A 135 9.33 5.54 -22.03
N ARG A 136 10.03 4.49 -22.50
CA ARG A 136 10.05 4.13 -23.92
C ARG A 136 8.71 3.58 -24.41
N GLU A 137 7.94 2.92 -23.55
CA GLU A 137 6.60 2.42 -23.91
C GLU A 137 5.64 3.59 -24.16
N VAL A 138 5.68 4.63 -23.31
CA VAL A 138 4.77 5.78 -23.40
C VAL A 138 5.23 6.89 -24.35
N CYS A 139 6.53 6.92 -24.71
CA CYS A 139 7.09 7.90 -25.63
C CYS A 139 8.05 7.20 -26.61
N PRO A 140 7.53 6.43 -27.59
CA PRO A 140 8.34 5.59 -28.48
C PRO A 140 9.23 6.41 -29.43
N ASP A 141 8.85 7.65 -29.72
CA ASP A 141 9.61 8.54 -30.60
C ASP A 141 10.83 9.17 -29.91
N ALA A 142 10.93 9.07 -28.59
CA ALA A 142 12.08 9.56 -27.85
C ALA A 142 13.26 8.57 -27.91
N VAL A 143 14.40 9.07 -28.33
CA VAL A 143 15.67 8.30 -28.34
C VAL A 143 16.39 8.41 -26.98
N SER A 144 16.26 9.55 -26.33
CA SER A 144 16.87 9.81 -25.02
C SER A 144 15.92 10.56 -24.10
N PHE A 145 16.13 10.36 -22.80
CA PHE A 145 15.38 11.05 -21.75
C PHE A 145 16.36 11.90 -20.92
N SER A 146 15.98 13.13 -20.64
CA SER A 146 16.80 14.05 -19.84
C SER A 146 15.94 14.76 -18.80
N HIS A 147 16.54 15.03 -17.65
CA HIS A 147 15.95 15.87 -16.62
C HIS A 147 16.22 17.36 -16.93
N ASP A 148 15.35 18.22 -16.44
CA ASP A 148 15.52 19.66 -16.45
C ASP A 148 15.56 20.18 -15.02
N ASP A 149 16.63 20.91 -14.67
CA ASP A 149 16.85 21.39 -13.30
C ASP A 149 15.69 22.25 -12.76
N THR A 150 14.96 22.94 -13.64
CA THR A 150 13.81 23.78 -13.26
C THR A 150 12.57 22.95 -12.94
N ILE A 151 12.34 21.88 -13.72
CA ILE A 151 11.24 20.93 -13.52
C ILE A 151 11.54 20.11 -12.26
N ASP A 152 12.76 19.59 -12.12
CA ASP A 152 13.20 18.82 -10.95
C ASP A 152 13.06 19.63 -9.66
N ALA A 153 13.41 20.92 -9.68
CA ALA A 153 13.20 21.81 -8.54
C ALA A 153 11.72 21.98 -8.20
N SER A 154 10.84 22.04 -9.20
CA SER A 154 9.40 22.15 -9.01
C SER A 154 8.80 20.86 -8.45
N VAL A 155 9.19 19.71 -8.99
CA VAL A 155 8.78 18.38 -8.48
C VAL A 155 9.29 18.18 -7.05
N SER A 156 10.54 18.53 -6.78
CA SER A 156 11.14 18.46 -5.44
C SER A 156 10.42 19.37 -4.43
N ALA A 157 9.90 20.51 -4.87
CA ALA A 157 9.13 21.42 -4.03
C ALA A 157 7.78 20.82 -3.58
N LEU A 158 7.18 19.93 -4.40
CA LEU A 158 6.01 19.17 -4.02
C LEU A 158 6.32 18.13 -2.93
N ASN A 159 7.55 17.62 -2.88
CA ASN A 159 8.11 16.75 -1.83
C ASN A 159 7.16 15.65 -1.33
N GLY A 160 6.50 14.95 -2.26
CA GLY A 160 5.54 13.90 -1.91
C GLY A 160 4.23 14.42 -1.29
N ALA A 161 3.92 15.71 -1.46
CA ALA A 161 2.61 16.23 -1.14
C ALA A 161 1.59 15.75 -2.19
N ILE A 162 0.34 15.62 -1.77
CA ILE A 162 -0.78 15.40 -2.70
C ILE A 162 -0.81 16.59 -3.66
N TYR A 163 -0.81 16.31 -4.96
CA TYR A 163 -0.78 17.35 -5.97
C TYR A 163 -2.04 18.24 -5.94
N ASP A 164 -3.22 17.60 -5.98
CA ASP A 164 -4.51 18.26 -5.81
C ASP A 164 -5.48 17.29 -5.17
N GLU A 165 -6.17 17.72 -4.10
CA GLU A 165 -7.19 16.89 -3.41
C GLU A 165 -8.37 16.52 -4.31
N ALA A 166 -8.60 17.26 -5.40
CA ALA A 166 -9.62 16.94 -6.39
C ALA A 166 -9.35 15.61 -7.13
N PHE A 167 -8.07 15.23 -7.28
CA PHE A 167 -7.63 14.00 -7.92
C PHE A 167 -7.21 12.91 -6.91
N GLY A 168 -7.65 13.05 -5.66
CA GLY A 168 -7.37 12.09 -4.61
C GLY A 168 -5.91 12.11 -4.13
N LYS A 169 -5.40 10.96 -3.71
CA LYS A 169 -4.02 10.83 -3.19
C LYS A 169 -3.03 10.60 -4.34
N THR A 170 -2.86 11.61 -5.17
CA THR A 170 -1.96 11.57 -6.33
C THR A 170 -0.67 12.31 -6.05
N TYR A 171 0.46 11.70 -6.36
CA TYR A 171 1.81 12.21 -6.11
C TYR A 171 2.60 12.18 -7.42
N ILE A 172 3.22 13.31 -7.78
CA ILE A 172 4.17 13.38 -8.90
C ILE A 172 5.54 12.95 -8.36
N ASN A 173 6.09 11.88 -8.92
CA ASN A 173 7.38 11.34 -8.51
C ASN A 173 8.53 11.94 -9.30
N ASP A 174 8.35 12.02 -10.63
CA ASP A 174 9.40 12.41 -11.56
C ASP A 174 8.81 12.94 -12.87
N VAL A 175 9.54 13.81 -13.54
CA VAL A 175 9.20 14.34 -14.87
C VAL A 175 10.43 14.36 -15.73
N VAL A 176 10.41 13.69 -16.87
CA VAL A 176 11.52 13.64 -17.81
C VAL A 176 11.10 14.15 -19.18
N ILE A 177 12.03 14.78 -19.88
CA ILE A 177 11.86 15.28 -21.25
C ILE A 177 12.34 14.22 -22.22
N GLY A 178 11.44 13.76 -23.10
CA GLY A 178 11.78 12.89 -24.22
C GLY A 178 12.36 13.69 -25.40
N LYS A 179 13.53 13.29 -25.87
CA LYS A 179 14.23 13.93 -26.99
C LYS A 179 14.48 12.96 -28.13
N ASP A 180 14.38 13.46 -29.35
CA ASP A 180 14.72 12.72 -30.56
C ASP A 180 16.24 12.67 -30.81
N ALA A 181 16.65 12.06 -31.95
CA ALA A 181 18.05 11.97 -32.36
C ALA A 181 18.69 13.35 -32.68
N SER A 182 17.90 14.39 -32.86
CA SER A 182 18.34 15.77 -33.12
C SER A 182 18.33 16.65 -31.87
N ASP A 183 18.13 16.07 -30.70
CA ASP A 183 17.99 16.75 -29.39
C ASP A 183 16.77 17.67 -29.29
N ALA A 184 15.78 17.50 -30.20
CA ALA A 184 14.54 18.22 -30.13
C ALA A 184 13.57 17.50 -29.15
N THR A 185 12.80 18.30 -28.40
CA THR A 185 11.79 17.76 -27.47
C THR A 185 10.61 17.16 -28.25
N VAL A 186 10.36 15.89 -28.05
CA VAL A 186 9.24 15.13 -28.66
C VAL A 186 8.03 15.10 -27.72
N GLY A 187 8.29 15.06 -26.43
CA GLY A 187 7.26 14.99 -25.41
C GLY A 187 7.83 14.95 -24.00
N TYR A 188 6.94 14.73 -23.05
CA TYR A 188 7.25 14.64 -21.63
C TYR A 188 6.75 13.32 -21.09
N VAL A 189 7.45 12.75 -20.15
CA VAL A 189 6.97 11.58 -19.38
C VAL A 189 6.89 11.95 -17.93
N ILE A 190 5.71 11.82 -17.36
CA ILE A 190 5.41 12.11 -15.96
C ILE A 190 5.22 10.80 -15.23
N SER A 191 6.03 10.55 -14.21
CA SER A 191 5.86 9.43 -13.30
C SER A 191 4.98 9.84 -12.14
N VAL A 192 3.86 9.14 -11.95
CA VAL A 192 2.83 9.47 -10.96
C VAL A 192 2.50 8.24 -10.12
N SER A 193 2.28 8.45 -8.82
CA SER A 193 1.76 7.44 -7.92
C SER A 193 0.38 7.83 -7.40
N SER A 194 -0.58 6.90 -7.42
CA SER A 194 -1.87 7.05 -6.77
C SER A 194 -1.98 6.14 -5.55
N GLY A 195 -2.27 6.74 -4.40
CA GLY A 195 -2.53 6.02 -3.15
C GLY A 195 -3.97 5.56 -2.97
N ASP A 196 -4.83 5.75 -3.98
CA ASP A 196 -6.24 5.39 -3.95
C ASP A 196 -6.54 4.02 -4.61
N GLY A 197 -5.50 3.26 -4.95
CA GLY A 197 -5.63 1.86 -5.37
C GLY A 197 -6.35 1.01 -4.32
N TYR A 198 -6.94 -0.11 -4.74
CA TYR A 198 -7.70 -0.98 -3.84
C TYR A 198 -6.78 -1.78 -2.91
N ASP A 199 -5.69 -2.35 -3.44
CA ASP A 199 -4.75 -3.21 -2.69
C ASP A 199 -3.39 -2.53 -2.43
N GLY A 200 -3.22 -1.27 -2.85
CA GLY A 200 -2.00 -0.51 -2.60
C GLY A 200 -1.81 0.69 -3.50
N THR A 201 -0.59 1.19 -3.52
CA THR A 201 -0.19 2.28 -4.40
C THR A 201 -0.02 1.76 -5.82
N ILE A 202 -0.56 2.52 -6.79
CA ILE A 202 -0.38 2.28 -8.21
C ILE A 202 0.60 3.33 -8.72
N THR A 203 1.70 2.90 -9.34
CA THR A 203 2.69 3.80 -9.95
C THR A 203 2.68 3.60 -11.46
N LEU A 204 2.52 4.68 -12.19
CA LEU A 204 2.48 4.68 -13.65
C LEU A 204 3.25 5.84 -14.25
N SER A 205 3.66 5.68 -15.49
CA SER A 205 4.24 6.72 -16.33
C SER A 205 3.21 7.15 -17.38
N VAL A 206 3.03 8.44 -17.54
CA VAL A 206 2.14 9.07 -18.54
C VAL A 206 3.00 9.79 -19.55
N GLY A 207 2.93 9.41 -20.81
CA GLY A 207 3.58 10.11 -21.91
C GLY A 207 2.65 11.19 -22.48
N ILE A 208 3.16 12.41 -22.63
CA ILE A 208 2.41 13.54 -23.18
C ILE A 208 3.26 14.19 -24.27
N ASP A 209 2.68 14.47 -25.44
CA ASP A 209 3.37 15.20 -26.50
C ASP A 209 3.48 16.70 -26.18
N THR A 210 4.14 17.45 -27.06
CA THR A 210 4.29 18.90 -26.94
C THR A 210 2.99 19.69 -27.14
N THR A 211 1.91 19.03 -27.57
CA THR A 211 0.58 19.63 -27.78
C THR A 211 -0.39 19.33 -26.63
N GLY A 212 0.04 18.54 -25.64
CA GLY A 212 -0.78 18.11 -24.50
C GLY A 212 -1.62 16.87 -24.80
N THR A 213 -1.30 16.11 -25.86
CA THR A 213 -1.97 14.84 -26.18
C THR A 213 -1.32 13.72 -25.38
N VAL A 214 -2.11 12.89 -24.72
CA VAL A 214 -1.61 11.72 -24.02
C VAL A 214 -1.20 10.67 -25.05
N LEU A 215 0.09 10.33 -25.09
CA LEU A 215 0.64 9.32 -25.99
C LEU A 215 0.34 7.90 -25.50
N GLY A 216 0.28 7.71 -24.18
CA GLY A 216 -0.02 6.44 -23.56
C GLY A 216 0.29 6.43 -22.07
N ILE A 217 -0.08 5.33 -21.44
CA ILE A 217 0.26 5.05 -20.04
C ILE A 217 0.96 3.70 -19.91
N SER A 218 1.90 3.60 -18.98
CA SER A 218 2.59 2.36 -18.65
C SER A 218 2.74 2.23 -17.13
N PHE A 219 2.52 1.04 -16.59
CA PHE A 219 2.62 0.81 -15.15
C PHE A 219 4.04 0.40 -14.79
N THR A 220 4.63 1.12 -13.83
CA THR A 220 5.90 0.73 -13.21
C THR A 220 5.64 -0.20 -12.02
N GLU A 221 4.57 0.09 -11.25
CA GLU A 221 4.10 -0.77 -10.17
C GLU A 221 2.58 -0.85 -10.18
N LEU A 222 2.06 -2.08 -10.21
CA LEU A 222 0.63 -2.35 -10.14
C LEU A 222 0.42 -3.58 -9.26
N HIS A 223 0.19 -3.35 -7.96
CA HIS A 223 -0.11 -4.39 -6.97
C HIS A 223 -1.59 -4.35 -6.64
N GLU A 224 -2.38 -5.04 -7.46
CA GLU A 224 -3.81 -5.07 -7.34
C GLU A 224 -4.34 -6.51 -7.36
N THR A 225 -5.59 -6.69 -7.00
CA THR A 225 -6.22 -8.02 -6.99
C THR A 225 -6.19 -8.64 -8.40
N ALA A 226 -5.64 -9.86 -8.49
CA ALA A 226 -5.55 -10.62 -9.74
C ALA A 226 -6.94 -10.89 -10.34
N GLY A 227 -7.10 -10.65 -11.64
CA GLY A 227 -8.38 -10.80 -12.35
C GLY A 227 -9.38 -9.68 -12.10
N MET A 228 -8.99 -8.62 -11.40
CA MET A 228 -9.75 -7.39 -11.16
C MET A 228 -8.89 -6.16 -11.42
N GLY A 229 -8.33 -5.53 -10.40
CA GLY A 229 -7.51 -4.32 -10.54
C GLY A 229 -6.25 -4.52 -11.39
N MET A 230 -5.66 -5.72 -11.40
CA MET A 230 -4.55 -6.06 -12.29
C MET A 230 -4.89 -5.94 -13.78
N LEU A 231 -6.18 -6.05 -14.17
CA LEU A 231 -6.61 -5.88 -15.56
C LEU A 231 -6.46 -4.43 -16.06
N CYS A 232 -6.26 -3.45 -15.17
CA CYS A 232 -5.88 -2.09 -15.58
C CYS A 232 -4.52 -2.07 -16.30
N GLY A 233 -3.65 -3.04 -16.07
CA GLY A 233 -2.38 -3.21 -16.77
C GLY A 233 -2.47 -3.77 -18.18
N GLU A 234 -3.64 -4.25 -18.61
CA GLU A 234 -3.83 -4.82 -19.94
C GLU A 234 -4.05 -3.72 -21.01
N ASP A 235 -3.66 -4.04 -22.23
CA ASP A 235 -3.77 -3.11 -23.36
C ASP A 235 -5.20 -2.64 -23.61
N ALA A 236 -6.20 -3.46 -23.30
CA ALA A 236 -7.60 -3.11 -23.44
C ALA A 236 -8.00 -1.89 -22.59
N PHE A 237 -7.39 -1.72 -21.41
CA PHE A 237 -7.62 -0.55 -20.55
C PHE A 237 -6.67 0.60 -20.91
N LYS A 238 -5.37 0.31 -21.03
CA LYS A 238 -4.33 1.33 -21.33
C LYS A 238 -4.60 2.10 -22.64
N SER A 239 -5.03 1.39 -23.68
CA SER A 239 -5.25 1.99 -25.00
C SER A 239 -6.34 3.06 -25.04
N GLN A 240 -7.22 3.12 -24.05
CA GLN A 240 -8.27 4.15 -23.97
C GLN A 240 -7.69 5.56 -23.75
N PHE A 241 -6.48 5.67 -23.25
CA PHE A 241 -5.80 6.97 -23.04
C PHE A 241 -5.03 7.45 -24.25
N ASN A 242 -4.74 6.54 -25.22
CA ASN A 242 -3.80 6.82 -26.30
C ASN A 242 -4.36 7.81 -27.32
N GLY A 243 -3.60 8.86 -27.59
CA GLY A 243 -3.92 9.85 -28.61
C GLY A 243 -5.05 10.83 -28.24
N VAL A 244 -5.43 10.86 -26.96
CA VAL A 244 -6.48 11.74 -26.47
C VAL A 244 -5.90 13.06 -26.00
N ASN A 245 -6.46 14.17 -26.47
CA ASN A 245 -6.16 15.52 -26.00
C ASN A 245 -7.41 16.05 -25.29
N THR A 246 -7.34 16.18 -23.98
CA THR A 246 -8.46 16.60 -23.14
C THR A 246 -7.97 17.31 -21.90
N ASP A 247 -8.80 18.19 -21.35
CA ASP A 247 -8.51 18.85 -20.07
C ASP A 247 -8.69 17.90 -18.86
N ALA A 248 -9.53 16.84 -19.01
CA ALA A 248 -9.71 15.84 -17.98
C ALA A 248 -10.38 14.58 -18.55
N PHE A 249 -9.92 13.41 -18.08
CA PHE A 249 -10.58 12.13 -18.29
C PHE A 249 -11.67 11.90 -17.26
N VAL A 250 -12.72 11.21 -17.66
CA VAL A 250 -13.86 10.88 -16.80
C VAL A 250 -14.05 9.36 -16.76
N LEU A 251 -14.12 8.79 -15.55
CA LEU A 251 -14.36 7.36 -15.40
C LEU A 251 -15.82 7.00 -15.67
N ASN A 252 -16.07 6.19 -16.70
CA ASN A 252 -17.36 5.59 -16.97
C ASN A 252 -17.47 4.22 -16.28
N LYS A 253 -18.28 4.14 -15.20
CA LYS A 253 -18.48 2.91 -14.43
C LYS A 253 -19.47 1.93 -15.07
N ALA A 254 -20.28 2.42 -16.02
CA ALA A 254 -21.30 1.62 -16.69
C ALA A 254 -20.76 0.86 -17.92
N GLY A 255 -19.61 1.31 -18.44
CA GLY A 255 -19.05 0.83 -19.71
C GLY A 255 -19.78 1.39 -20.93
N GLY A 256 -19.16 1.27 -22.10
CA GLY A 256 -19.72 1.76 -23.37
C GLY A 256 -19.58 3.27 -23.51
N SER A 257 -18.39 3.80 -23.19
CA SER A 257 -18.03 5.22 -23.39
C SER A 257 -18.27 5.67 -24.83
N THR A 258 -18.74 6.89 -24.98
CA THR A 258 -19.04 7.50 -26.27
C THR A 258 -18.19 8.72 -26.57
N ALA A 259 -17.61 9.33 -25.57
CA ALA A 259 -16.71 10.46 -25.70
C ALA A 259 -15.24 10.00 -25.57
N ASP A 260 -14.33 10.66 -26.28
CA ASP A 260 -12.92 10.30 -26.33
C ASP A 260 -12.23 10.46 -24.95
N ASN A 261 -12.77 11.30 -24.05
CA ASN A 261 -12.27 11.51 -22.72
C ASN A 261 -12.93 10.62 -21.65
N GLU A 262 -13.86 9.74 -22.04
CA GLU A 262 -14.47 8.77 -21.12
C GLU A 262 -13.68 7.47 -21.15
N ILE A 263 -13.27 7.01 -19.96
CA ILE A 263 -12.54 5.76 -19.75
C ILE A 263 -13.46 4.73 -19.13
N ASP A 264 -13.70 3.63 -19.82
CA ASP A 264 -14.48 2.52 -19.31
C ASP A 264 -13.74 1.83 -18.17
N SER A 265 -14.38 1.72 -17.02
CA SER A 265 -13.78 1.05 -15.88
C SER A 265 -13.67 -0.46 -16.10
N VAL A 266 -12.65 -1.07 -15.56
CA VAL A 266 -12.56 -2.52 -15.47
C VAL A 266 -13.69 -3.05 -14.57
N SER A 267 -14.42 -4.05 -15.07
CA SER A 267 -15.54 -4.63 -14.34
C SER A 267 -15.09 -5.20 -13.00
N GLY A 268 -15.73 -4.75 -11.91
CA GLY A 268 -15.37 -5.14 -10.55
C GLY A 268 -14.15 -4.42 -9.95
N ALA A 269 -13.49 -3.53 -10.71
CA ALA A 269 -12.29 -2.80 -10.27
C ALA A 269 -12.42 -1.28 -10.47
N SER A 270 -13.61 -0.72 -10.21
CA SER A 270 -13.85 0.73 -10.40
C SER A 270 -12.98 1.60 -9.48
N THR A 271 -12.54 1.10 -8.33
CA THR A 271 -11.62 1.82 -7.43
C THR A 271 -10.25 1.94 -8.07
N SER A 272 -9.66 0.84 -8.51
CA SER A 272 -8.36 0.82 -9.18
C SER A 272 -8.38 1.61 -10.49
N SER A 273 -9.44 1.45 -11.32
CA SER A 273 -9.64 2.22 -12.54
C SER A 273 -9.75 3.72 -12.26
N GLY A 274 -10.45 4.10 -11.17
CA GLY A 274 -10.58 5.49 -10.75
C GLY A 274 -9.25 6.09 -10.27
N ALA A 275 -8.45 5.31 -9.54
CA ALA A 275 -7.12 5.71 -9.11
C ALA A 275 -6.19 6.00 -10.30
N VAL A 276 -6.27 5.18 -11.37
CA VAL A 276 -5.52 5.42 -12.61
C VAL A 276 -5.99 6.68 -13.33
N VAL A 277 -7.32 6.85 -13.51
CA VAL A 277 -7.88 8.05 -14.17
C VAL A 277 -7.47 9.32 -13.41
N ASN A 278 -7.55 9.30 -12.08
CA ASN A 278 -7.12 10.43 -11.24
C ASN A 278 -5.60 10.72 -11.35
N ALA A 279 -4.80 9.68 -11.52
CA ALA A 279 -3.37 9.83 -11.71
C ALA A 279 -2.98 10.41 -13.08
N VAL A 280 -3.81 10.21 -14.09
CA VAL A 280 -3.58 10.77 -15.45
C VAL A 280 -4.06 12.22 -15.54
N ASN A 281 -5.07 12.61 -14.76
CA ASN A 281 -5.59 13.98 -14.68
C ASN A 281 -4.69 14.92 -13.92
#